data_f26c9e9b9210680a0541929ab2a9df45
#
_entry.id   f26c9e9b9210680a0541929ab2a9df45
#
_cell.length_a   1.000
_cell.length_b   1.000
_cell.length_c   1.000
_cell.angle_alpha   90.00
_cell.angle_beta   90.00
_cell.angle_gamma   90.00
#
_symmetry.space_group_name_H-M   'P 1'
#
loop_
_entity.id
_entity.type
_entity.pdbx_description
1 polymer ?
#
loop_
_entity_poly.entity_id
_entity_poly.type
_entity_poly.pdbx_seq_one_letter_code
_entity_poly.pdbx_strand_id
1 'polypeptide(L)'
;MRNLIFIVAIALMLAFAVFSLFFRKWPRKSIKRLCAFGGLAAALALGYFWCSPAWDYPAVTGPYGVARADAAYIDESRAEPYESDGSARWLNVSFWYPEDYAEGDNACPLVVFSHGSFGTRESNVVQYRELASRGYVVCAIEHTYQSLGTTGPDGERAGLDSGYQKQVMRANDDTPEQRAELAELFRGWMAVRTADISFVLDTVTARADAGEGGVYSLVDTSRIALMGHSMGGAAVLAVGRMRDDVSAVIALEAPFMGDVEGVDASGDLVWDETPYPVPLLSVYSDSAWPILDTSPQYAQNSAVLHDNRADTQDIYAEGAGHMTLTDLAYELPPLCLLFGQDMFFDTDKYETTINAAYVEFLDEYLKGGNQE
;
A
#
# COMPACT_ATOMS: atom_id res chain seq x y z
N MET A 1 7.63 -19.98 8.73
CA MET A 1 8.34 -20.68 9.84
C MET A 1 8.63 -19.77 11.03
N ARG A 2 9.07 -18.54 10.83
CA ARG A 2 9.35 -17.53 11.88
C ARG A 2 8.17 -17.30 12.82
N ASN A 3 6.99 -17.01 12.29
CA ASN A 3 5.78 -16.72 13.07
C ASN A 3 5.43 -17.88 14.04
N LEU A 4 5.48 -19.13 13.56
CA LEU A 4 5.21 -20.30 14.40
C LEU A 4 6.18 -20.42 15.57
N ILE A 5 7.46 -20.14 15.36
CA ILE A 5 8.47 -20.20 16.41
C ILE A 5 8.15 -19.20 17.52
N PHE A 6 7.80 -17.94 17.17
CA PHE A 6 7.43 -16.92 18.15
C PHE A 6 6.14 -17.29 18.89
N ILE A 7 5.10 -17.73 18.18
CA ILE A 7 3.82 -18.14 18.80
C ILE A 7 4.05 -19.27 19.81
N VAL A 8 4.78 -20.31 19.41
CA VAL A 8 5.07 -21.44 20.29
C VAL A 8 5.90 -21.01 21.50
N ALA A 9 6.94 -20.18 21.28
CA ALA A 9 7.79 -19.71 22.38
C ALA A 9 7.00 -18.82 23.36
N ILE A 10 6.17 -17.90 22.89
CA ILE A 10 5.32 -17.08 23.74
C ILE A 10 4.31 -17.93 24.50
N ALA A 11 3.64 -18.88 23.84
CA ALA A 11 2.71 -19.79 24.48
C ALA A 11 3.37 -20.61 25.59
N LEU A 12 4.59 -21.13 25.37
CA LEU A 12 5.36 -21.85 26.38
C LEU A 12 5.73 -20.98 27.58
N MET A 13 6.13 -19.72 27.35
CA MET A 13 6.46 -18.78 28.42
C MET A 13 5.23 -18.41 29.25
N LEU A 14 4.09 -18.19 28.62
CA LEU A 14 2.81 -17.92 29.29
C LEU A 14 2.35 -19.15 30.08
N ALA A 15 2.42 -20.34 29.49
CA ALA A 15 2.12 -21.61 30.18
C ALA A 15 3.02 -21.82 31.41
N PHE A 16 4.32 -21.52 31.29
CA PHE A 16 5.27 -21.57 32.42
C PHE A 16 4.92 -20.54 33.50
N ALA A 17 4.54 -19.31 33.12
CA ALA A 17 4.12 -18.29 34.09
C ALA A 17 2.87 -18.74 34.87
N VAL A 18 1.84 -19.24 34.17
CA VAL A 18 0.62 -19.79 34.78
C VAL A 18 0.92 -20.98 35.65
N PHE A 19 1.67 -21.98 35.14
CA PHE A 19 2.10 -23.15 35.91
C PHE A 19 2.80 -22.75 37.19
N SER A 20 3.71 -21.76 37.13
CA SER A 20 4.44 -21.26 38.26
C SER A 20 3.52 -20.72 39.38
N LEU A 21 2.37 -20.12 39.01
CA LEU A 21 1.38 -19.63 39.98
C LEU A 21 0.63 -20.76 40.71
N PHE A 22 0.39 -21.88 40.06
CA PHE A 22 -0.42 -22.98 40.61
C PHE A 22 0.43 -24.15 41.19
N PHE A 23 1.73 -24.21 40.88
CA PHE A 23 2.58 -25.28 41.36
C PHE A 23 2.78 -25.25 42.87
N ARG A 24 2.27 -26.28 43.57
CA ARG A 24 2.23 -26.34 45.05
C ARG A 24 3.57 -26.62 45.72
N LYS A 25 4.55 -27.22 45.02
CA LYS A 25 5.85 -27.68 45.59
C LYS A 25 6.95 -26.62 45.54
N TRP A 26 6.68 -25.39 45.21
CA TRP A 26 7.68 -24.33 45.27
C TRP A 26 8.16 -24.06 46.71
N PRO A 27 9.47 -24.03 46.96
CA PRO A 27 10.02 -23.95 48.33
C PRO A 27 9.70 -22.62 49.04
N ARG A 28 9.46 -21.54 48.26
CA ARG A 28 9.11 -20.21 48.79
C ARG A 28 8.10 -19.51 47.91
N LYS A 29 7.17 -18.74 48.47
CA LYS A 29 6.20 -17.90 47.73
C LYS A 29 6.88 -16.85 46.84
N SER A 30 8.03 -16.32 47.26
CA SER A 30 8.84 -15.36 46.50
C SER A 30 9.40 -15.98 45.21
N ILE A 31 9.89 -17.21 45.26
CA ILE A 31 10.40 -17.91 44.04
C ILE A 31 9.26 -18.15 43.05
N LYS A 32 8.09 -18.56 43.56
CA LYS A 32 6.88 -18.74 42.75
C LYS A 32 6.51 -17.48 41.98
N ARG A 33 6.47 -16.32 42.66
CA ARG A 33 6.16 -15.03 42.07
C ARG A 33 7.24 -14.60 41.06
N LEU A 34 8.51 -14.83 41.40
CA LEU A 34 9.64 -14.50 40.52
C LEU A 34 9.58 -15.30 39.21
N CYS A 35 9.32 -16.62 39.27
CA CYS A 35 9.17 -17.45 38.08
C CYS A 35 7.96 -17.06 37.22
N ALA A 36 6.82 -16.76 37.84
CA ALA A 36 5.64 -16.28 37.11
C ALA A 36 5.91 -14.96 36.45
N PHE A 37 6.52 -14.01 37.14
CA PHE A 37 6.88 -12.72 36.60
C PHE A 37 7.93 -12.80 35.47
N GLY A 38 8.97 -13.68 35.69
CA GLY A 38 10.00 -13.94 34.68
C GLY A 38 9.42 -14.56 33.40
N GLY A 39 8.51 -15.52 33.54
CA GLY A 39 7.80 -16.09 32.37
C GLY A 39 6.96 -15.08 31.60
N LEU A 40 6.24 -14.26 32.34
CA LEU A 40 5.47 -13.16 31.71
C LEU A 40 6.38 -12.13 31.02
N ALA A 41 7.45 -11.71 31.70
CA ALA A 41 8.41 -10.76 31.11
C ALA A 41 9.10 -11.33 29.86
N ALA A 42 9.43 -12.64 29.87
CA ALA A 42 9.98 -13.32 28.71
C ALA A 42 8.97 -13.40 27.55
N ALA A 43 7.69 -13.68 27.82
CA ALA A 43 6.65 -13.67 26.82
C ALA A 43 6.46 -12.28 26.20
N LEU A 44 6.46 -11.22 27.02
CA LEU A 44 6.38 -9.83 26.56
C LEU A 44 7.60 -9.44 25.74
N ALA A 45 8.82 -9.85 26.16
CA ALA A 45 10.03 -9.59 25.40
C ALA A 45 10.01 -10.30 24.03
N LEU A 46 9.59 -11.58 23.99
CA LEU A 46 9.41 -12.30 22.73
C LEU A 46 8.37 -11.65 21.83
N GLY A 47 7.24 -11.19 22.39
CA GLY A 47 6.23 -10.44 21.66
C GLY A 47 6.78 -9.14 21.10
N TYR A 48 7.55 -8.40 21.90
CA TYR A 48 8.23 -7.19 21.47
C TYR A 48 9.19 -7.47 20.29
N PHE A 49 10.06 -8.48 20.41
CA PHE A 49 10.97 -8.86 19.32
C PHE A 49 10.25 -9.37 18.08
N TRP A 50 9.11 -10.01 18.24
CA TRP A 50 8.29 -10.46 17.10
C TRP A 50 7.65 -9.28 16.36
N CYS A 51 7.23 -8.25 17.09
CA CYS A 51 6.64 -7.03 16.56
C CYS A 51 7.67 -5.91 16.27
N SER A 52 8.96 -6.17 16.59
CA SER A 52 9.98 -5.13 16.43
C SER A 52 10.39 -4.97 14.97
N PRO A 53 10.45 -3.76 14.43
CA PRO A 53 10.95 -3.46 13.10
C PRO A 53 12.50 -3.64 12.98
N ALA A 54 13.13 -4.34 13.89
CA ALA A 54 14.57 -4.64 13.87
C ALA A 54 14.97 -5.67 12.78
N TRP A 55 14.06 -6.01 11.88
CA TRP A 55 14.35 -6.83 10.71
C TRP A 55 14.78 -5.91 9.58
N ASP A 56 15.98 -6.16 9.05
CA ASP A 56 16.42 -5.48 7.83
C ASP A 56 15.45 -5.83 6.69
N TYR A 57 15.01 -4.82 5.95
CA TYR A 57 14.30 -5.05 4.71
C TYR A 57 15.16 -5.89 3.76
N PRO A 58 14.53 -6.66 2.85
CA PRO A 58 15.26 -7.41 1.83
C PRO A 58 16.28 -6.53 1.11
N ALA A 59 17.45 -7.10 0.80
CA ALA A 59 18.42 -6.42 -0.03
C ALA A 59 17.83 -6.18 -1.42
N VAL A 60 18.03 -4.99 -1.96
CA VAL A 60 17.63 -4.67 -3.32
C VAL A 60 18.44 -5.51 -4.33
N THR A 61 17.84 -5.82 -5.46
CA THR A 61 18.46 -6.70 -6.49
C THR A 61 18.95 -5.94 -7.72
N GLY A 62 18.61 -4.65 -7.83
CA GLY A 62 19.08 -3.79 -8.92
C GLY A 62 20.53 -3.33 -8.76
N PRO A 63 21.12 -2.76 -9.82
CA PRO A 63 22.53 -2.36 -9.84
C PRO A 63 22.82 -1.03 -9.12
N TYR A 64 21.79 -0.23 -8.80
CA TYR A 64 21.99 1.11 -8.24
C TYR A 64 21.85 1.13 -6.72
N GLY A 65 22.60 1.99 -6.04
CA GLY A 65 22.31 2.45 -4.70
C GLY A 65 20.96 3.16 -4.66
N VAL A 66 20.38 3.30 -3.48
CA VAL A 66 19.05 3.91 -3.32
C VAL A 66 19.15 5.13 -2.43
N ALA A 67 18.81 6.29 -2.97
CA ALA A 67 18.69 7.55 -2.27
C ALA A 67 17.22 7.89 -1.98
N ARG A 68 17.02 8.81 -1.03
CA ARG A 68 15.71 9.32 -0.63
C ARG A 68 15.71 10.83 -0.53
N ALA A 69 14.59 11.44 -0.92
CA ALA A 69 14.29 12.85 -0.66
C ALA A 69 12.81 12.99 -0.26
N ASP A 70 12.52 13.96 0.59
CA ASP A 70 11.15 14.28 1.02
C ASP A 70 10.77 15.68 0.54
N ALA A 71 9.51 15.86 0.16
CA ALA A 71 8.94 17.16 -0.17
C ALA A 71 7.53 17.30 0.38
N ALA A 72 7.07 18.54 0.48
CA ALA A 72 5.68 18.86 0.79
C ALA A 72 5.14 19.80 -0.29
N TYR A 73 3.93 19.52 -0.75
CA TYR A 73 3.24 20.31 -1.77
C TYR A 73 1.95 20.87 -1.22
N ILE A 74 1.64 22.11 -1.57
CA ILE A 74 0.41 22.79 -1.19
C ILE A 74 -0.38 23.06 -2.47
N ASP A 75 -1.60 22.53 -2.53
CA ASP A 75 -2.53 22.76 -3.61
C ASP A 75 -3.44 23.94 -3.28
N GLU A 76 -3.00 25.13 -3.64
CA GLU A 76 -3.73 26.38 -3.41
C GLU A 76 -5.08 26.45 -4.18
N SER A 77 -5.31 25.55 -5.11
CA SER A 77 -6.55 25.50 -5.90
C SER A 77 -7.68 24.73 -5.20
N ARG A 78 -7.35 23.92 -4.18
CA ARG A 78 -8.32 23.08 -3.44
C ARG A 78 -8.29 23.40 -1.95
N ALA A 79 -9.49 23.61 -1.38
CA ALA A 79 -9.63 23.61 0.06
C ALA A 79 -9.44 22.21 0.65
N GLU A 80 -8.92 22.15 1.89
CA GLU A 80 -8.77 20.90 2.65
C GLU A 80 -10.16 20.34 3.01
N PRO A 81 -10.55 19.16 2.50
CA PRO A 81 -11.91 18.65 2.72
C PRO A 81 -12.19 18.17 4.15
N TYR A 82 -11.16 18.02 4.97
CA TYR A 82 -11.27 17.54 6.36
C TYR A 82 -11.19 18.70 7.38
N GLU A 83 -10.94 19.92 6.92
CA GLU A 83 -10.95 21.12 7.75
C GLU A 83 -12.04 22.11 7.31
N SER A 84 -12.48 22.97 8.23
CA SER A 84 -13.55 23.94 7.95
C SER A 84 -13.05 25.38 7.90
N ASP A 85 -11.77 25.62 8.02
CA ASP A 85 -11.15 26.93 8.07
C ASP A 85 -10.79 27.52 6.70
N GLY A 86 -10.95 26.72 5.63
CA GLY A 86 -10.62 27.12 4.27
C GLY A 86 -9.13 27.02 3.93
N SER A 87 -8.34 26.32 4.76
CA SER A 87 -6.94 26.03 4.47
C SER A 87 -6.78 25.28 3.15
N ALA A 88 -5.65 25.46 2.49
CA ALA A 88 -5.34 24.78 1.24
C ALA A 88 -4.98 23.30 1.51
N ARG A 89 -5.31 22.42 0.55
CA ARG A 89 -4.92 21.02 0.60
C ARG A 89 -3.41 20.89 0.51
N TRP A 90 -2.78 20.11 1.39
CA TRP A 90 -1.36 19.86 1.35
C TRP A 90 -1.06 18.36 1.45
N LEU A 91 0.06 17.95 0.84
CA LEU A 91 0.50 16.55 0.76
C LEU A 91 1.99 16.46 1.00
N ASN A 92 2.40 15.49 1.81
CA ASN A 92 3.79 15.07 1.85
C ASN A 92 4.05 13.99 0.81
N VAL A 93 5.24 14.01 0.24
CA VAL A 93 5.73 12.95 -0.65
C VAL A 93 7.12 12.51 -0.24
N SER A 94 7.44 11.24 -0.45
CA SER A 94 8.80 10.72 -0.38
C SER A 94 9.21 10.20 -1.74
N PHE A 95 10.39 10.61 -2.18
CA PHE A 95 11.02 10.09 -3.38
C PHE A 95 12.07 9.05 -3.01
N TRP A 96 12.06 7.94 -3.76
CA TRP A 96 13.08 6.91 -3.73
C TRP A 96 13.65 6.80 -5.14
N TYR A 97 14.98 6.91 -5.30
CA TYR A 97 15.60 7.06 -6.61
C TYR A 97 17.01 6.49 -6.62
N PRO A 98 17.59 6.15 -7.81
CA PRO A 98 18.96 5.64 -7.91
C PRO A 98 19.99 6.71 -7.49
N GLU A 99 20.84 6.38 -6.49
CA GLU A 99 21.79 7.30 -5.86
C GLU A 99 22.90 7.76 -6.82
N ASP A 100 23.42 6.83 -7.62
CA ASP A 100 24.61 7.06 -8.46
C ASP A 100 24.23 7.33 -9.94
N TYR A 101 22.99 7.73 -10.21
CA TYR A 101 22.53 8.03 -11.56
C TYR A 101 23.10 9.38 -12.00
N ALA A 102 23.87 9.39 -13.11
CA ALA A 102 24.48 10.62 -13.58
C ALA A 102 23.43 11.56 -14.18
N GLU A 103 23.43 12.82 -13.75
CA GLU A 103 22.62 13.87 -14.39
C GLU A 103 22.96 13.90 -15.90
N GLY A 104 21.96 13.64 -16.74
CA GLY A 104 22.06 13.70 -18.20
C GLY A 104 22.11 12.35 -18.93
N ASP A 105 22.24 11.22 -18.22
CA ASP A 105 22.09 9.89 -18.82
C ASP A 105 20.65 9.40 -18.64
N ASN A 106 19.87 9.41 -19.71
CA ASN A 106 18.51 8.86 -19.82
C ASN A 106 17.66 8.97 -18.54
N ALA A 107 16.80 9.96 -18.48
CA ALA A 107 15.90 10.16 -17.34
C ALA A 107 15.20 8.87 -16.90
N CYS A 108 14.94 8.72 -15.62
CA CYS A 108 14.29 7.55 -15.01
C CYS A 108 12.78 7.62 -15.19
N PRO A 109 12.08 6.53 -15.55
CA PRO A 109 10.62 6.49 -15.49
C PRO A 109 10.12 6.81 -14.09
N LEU A 110 8.98 7.52 -14.02
CA LEU A 110 8.33 7.88 -12.76
C LEU A 110 7.27 6.85 -12.38
N VAL A 111 7.30 6.39 -11.14
CA VAL A 111 6.22 5.59 -10.53
C VAL A 111 5.63 6.38 -9.38
N VAL A 112 4.34 6.75 -9.46
CA VAL A 112 3.65 7.39 -8.34
C VAL A 112 2.87 6.35 -7.55
N PHE A 113 3.13 6.30 -6.23
CA PHE A 113 2.51 5.33 -5.33
C PHE A 113 1.49 5.99 -4.40
N SER A 114 0.31 5.35 -4.28
CA SER A 114 -0.76 5.73 -3.35
C SER A 114 -1.02 4.60 -2.35
N HIS A 115 -0.91 4.91 -1.05
CA HIS A 115 -1.11 3.93 0.03
C HIS A 115 -2.59 3.57 0.28
N GLY A 116 -2.84 2.43 0.91
CA GLY A 116 -4.16 2.00 1.35
C GLY A 116 -4.77 2.93 2.42
N SER A 117 -6.02 2.66 2.80
CA SER A 117 -6.64 3.36 3.94
C SER A 117 -5.78 3.23 5.19
N PHE A 118 -5.59 4.35 5.90
CA PHE A 118 -4.79 4.43 7.13
C PHE A 118 -3.28 4.18 6.93
N GLY A 119 -2.81 3.90 5.70
CA GLY A 119 -1.39 3.77 5.39
C GLY A 119 -0.65 5.10 5.47
N THR A 120 0.61 5.08 5.08
CA THR A 120 1.49 6.23 4.98
C THR A 120 2.34 6.13 3.72
N ARG A 121 3.08 7.17 3.38
CA ARG A 121 4.08 7.12 2.29
C ARG A 121 5.23 6.11 2.55
N GLU A 122 5.27 5.51 3.74
CA GLU A 122 6.25 4.47 4.11
C GLU A 122 5.67 3.05 4.03
N SER A 123 4.45 2.86 3.53
CA SER A 123 3.75 1.58 3.63
C SER A 123 4.32 0.47 2.74
N ASN A 124 5.10 0.81 1.71
CA ASN A 124 5.63 -0.15 0.72
C ASN A 124 7.09 0.18 0.33
N VAL A 125 7.93 0.49 1.32
CA VAL A 125 9.34 0.89 1.13
C VAL A 125 10.16 -0.24 0.48
N VAL A 126 9.82 -1.50 0.72
CA VAL A 126 10.48 -2.65 0.07
C VAL A 126 10.37 -2.52 -1.45
N GLN A 127 9.16 -2.28 -1.97
CA GLN A 127 8.91 -2.11 -3.40
C GLN A 127 9.55 -0.83 -3.93
N TYR A 128 9.47 0.28 -3.20
CA TYR A 128 10.07 1.56 -3.63
C TYR A 128 11.59 1.43 -3.81
N ARG A 129 12.26 0.77 -2.85
CA ARG A 129 13.70 0.56 -2.88
C ARG A 129 14.12 -0.37 -4.02
N GLU A 130 13.36 -1.43 -4.26
CA GLU A 130 13.64 -2.32 -5.39
C GLU A 130 13.52 -1.59 -6.72
N LEU A 131 12.41 -0.87 -6.96
CA LEU A 131 12.22 -0.09 -8.18
C LEU A 131 13.29 0.99 -8.36
N ALA A 132 13.64 1.71 -7.29
CA ALA A 132 14.70 2.71 -7.32
C ALA A 132 16.04 2.08 -7.70
N SER A 133 16.38 0.92 -7.13
CA SER A 133 17.61 0.18 -7.48
C SER A 133 17.67 -0.27 -8.93
N ARG A 134 16.52 -0.33 -9.61
CA ARG A 134 16.36 -0.67 -11.03
C ARG A 134 16.27 0.54 -11.94
N GLY A 135 16.48 1.75 -11.44
CA GLY A 135 16.51 2.97 -12.24
C GLY A 135 15.14 3.63 -12.45
N TYR A 136 14.24 3.48 -11.49
CA TYR A 136 12.97 4.21 -11.41
C TYR A 136 13.06 5.34 -10.38
N VAL A 137 12.35 6.42 -10.60
CA VAL A 137 12.01 7.39 -9.55
C VAL A 137 10.64 7.01 -9.01
N VAL A 138 10.54 6.67 -7.73
CA VAL A 138 9.27 6.38 -7.06
C VAL A 138 8.88 7.55 -6.20
N CYS A 139 7.67 8.11 -6.40
CA CYS A 139 7.08 9.18 -5.60
C CYS A 139 5.91 8.61 -4.80
N ALA A 140 6.11 8.36 -3.51
CA ALA A 140 5.09 7.87 -2.60
C ALA A 140 4.35 9.04 -1.94
N ILE A 141 3.02 9.09 -2.13
CA ILE A 141 2.15 10.15 -1.60
C ILE A 141 1.66 9.78 -0.20
N GLU A 142 1.61 10.75 0.70
CA GLU A 142 0.91 10.67 1.97
C GLU A 142 -0.34 11.52 1.93
N HIS A 143 -1.50 10.88 1.90
CA HIS A 143 -2.78 11.57 1.81
C HIS A 143 -3.19 12.11 3.18
N THR A 144 -3.03 13.40 3.38
CA THR A 144 -3.32 14.10 4.64
C THR A 144 -4.74 13.78 5.12
N TYR A 145 -4.91 13.56 6.43
CA TYR A 145 -6.16 13.13 7.10
C TYR A 145 -6.69 11.73 6.72
N GLN A 146 -6.13 11.07 5.70
CA GLN A 146 -6.45 9.68 5.36
C GLN A 146 -5.31 8.71 5.72
N SER A 147 -4.17 9.24 6.15
CA SER A 147 -3.04 8.49 6.74
C SER A 147 -3.13 8.47 8.26
N LEU A 148 -2.42 7.53 8.91
CA LEU A 148 -2.37 7.43 10.39
C LEU A 148 -1.88 8.71 11.06
N GLY A 149 -1.06 9.50 10.37
CA GLY A 149 -0.61 10.79 10.82
C GLY A 149 0.56 11.31 10.00
N THR A 150 0.58 12.61 9.80
CA THR A 150 1.61 13.31 9.04
C THR A 150 1.90 14.66 9.68
N THR A 151 2.99 15.31 9.28
CA THR A 151 3.37 16.64 9.79
C THR A 151 3.45 17.59 8.61
N GLY A 152 2.67 18.66 8.64
CA GLY A 152 2.61 19.68 7.60
C GLY A 152 3.89 20.49 7.44
N PRO A 153 3.98 21.28 6.36
CA PRO A 153 5.13 22.14 6.08
C PRO A 153 5.43 23.18 7.18
N ASP A 154 4.42 23.58 7.90
CA ASP A 154 4.48 24.51 9.05
C ASP A 154 4.80 23.83 10.39
N GLY A 155 4.91 22.49 10.40
CA GLY A 155 5.12 21.68 11.61
C GLY A 155 3.84 21.26 12.33
N GLU A 156 2.67 21.61 11.82
CA GLU A 156 1.38 21.16 12.36
C GLU A 156 1.18 19.66 12.08
N ARG A 157 0.56 18.97 13.05
CA ARG A 157 0.28 17.52 12.91
C ARG A 157 -1.16 17.31 12.46
N ALA A 158 -1.33 16.65 11.33
CA ALA A 158 -2.61 16.11 10.89
C ALA A 158 -2.68 14.61 11.24
N GLY A 159 -3.67 14.23 12.00
CA GLY A 159 -3.99 12.83 12.32
C GLY A 159 -5.01 12.26 11.34
N LEU A 160 -5.30 10.97 11.50
CA LEU A 160 -6.39 10.32 10.77
C LEU A 160 -7.73 10.97 11.09
N ASP A 161 -8.47 11.41 10.07
CA ASP A 161 -9.82 11.96 10.28
C ASP A 161 -10.79 10.89 10.81
N SER A 162 -11.50 11.22 11.88
CA SER A 162 -12.39 10.27 12.55
C SER A 162 -13.67 9.97 11.75
N GLY A 163 -14.10 10.86 10.88
CA GLY A 163 -15.23 10.68 9.97
C GLY A 163 -14.86 9.69 8.86
N TYR A 164 -13.73 9.95 8.20
CA TYR A 164 -13.16 9.05 7.21
C TYR A 164 -12.93 7.64 7.79
N GLN A 165 -12.32 7.54 8.98
CA GLN A 165 -12.12 6.25 9.64
C GLN A 165 -13.43 5.47 9.83
N LYS A 166 -14.48 6.14 10.32
CA LYS A 166 -15.78 5.50 10.52
C LYS A 166 -16.42 5.07 9.19
N GLN A 167 -16.28 5.87 8.14
CA GLN A 167 -16.77 5.52 6.80
C GLN A 167 -16.10 4.25 6.28
N VAL A 168 -14.75 4.18 6.31
CA VAL A 168 -13.99 3.02 5.86
C VAL A 168 -14.35 1.76 6.66
N MET A 169 -14.47 1.87 7.99
CA MET A 169 -14.85 0.72 8.83
C MET A 169 -16.27 0.21 8.56
N ARG A 170 -17.19 1.09 8.13
CA ARG A 170 -18.57 0.71 7.77
C ARG A 170 -18.70 0.16 6.36
N ALA A 171 -17.80 0.53 5.44
CA ALA A 171 -17.85 0.13 4.03
C ALA A 171 -17.59 -1.38 3.80
N ASN A 172 -17.25 -2.14 4.84
CA ASN A 172 -17.10 -3.58 4.77
C ASN A 172 -18.43 -4.35 4.78
N ASP A 173 -19.56 -3.67 5.02
CA ASP A 173 -20.88 -4.28 5.03
C ASP A 173 -21.53 -4.13 3.63
N ASP A 174 -21.41 -5.17 2.79
CA ASP A 174 -21.96 -5.19 1.44
C ASP A 174 -23.37 -5.80 1.42
N THR A 175 -24.35 -5.03 1.91
CA THR A 175 -25.75 -5.37 1.76
C THR A 175 -26.41 -4.51 0.66
N PRO A 176 -27.44 -5.00 -0.06
CA PRO A 176 -28.13 -4.22 -1.09
C PRO A 176 -28.62 -2.85 -0.60
N GLU A 177 -29.07 -2.78 0.65
CA GLU A 177 -29.55 -1.54 1.27
C GLU A 177 -28.44 -0.53 1.53
N GLN A 178 -27.20 -1.00 1.66
CA GLN A 178 -26.02 -0.15 1.95
C GLN A 178 -25.25 0.22 0.69
N ARG A 179 -25.46 -0.45 -0.45
CA ARG A 179 -24.70 -0.19 -1.69
C ARG A 179 -24.87 1.22 -2.23
N ALA A 180 -26.04 1.85 -2.04
CA ALA A 180 -26.22 3.25 -2.42
C ALA A 180 -25.32 4.19 -1.58
N GLU A 181 -25.24 3.96 -0.26
CA GLU A 181 -24.30 4.69 0.62
C GLU A 181 -22.86 4.38 0.22
N LEU A 182 -22.55 3.13 -0.08
CA LEU A 182 -21.21 2.68 -0.49
C LEU A 182 -20.77 3.36 -1.80
N ALA A 183 -21.63 3.46 -2.80
CA ALA A 183 -21.35 4.16 -4.05
C ALA A 183 -21.03 5.65 -3.82
N GLU A 184 -21.75 6.31 -2.90
CA GLU A 184 -21.46 7.70 -2.52
C GLU A 184 -20.13 7.82 -1.77
N LEU A 185 -19.81 6.88 -0.88
CA LEU A 185 -18.51 6.85 -0.19
C LEU A 185 -17.35 6.65 -1.19
N PHE A 186 -17.48 5.73 -2.13
CA PHE A 186 -16.48 5.50 -3.18
C PHE A 186 -16.25 6.76 -4.00
N ARG A 187 -17.32 7.42 -4.42
CA ARG A 187 -17.24 8.69 -5.16
C ARG A 187 -16.50 9.76 -4.33
N GLY A 188 -16.84 9.91 -3.06
CA GLY A 188 -16.20 10.87 -2.17
C GLY A 188 -14.71 10.59 -1.94
N TRP A 189 -14.34 9.33 -1.70
CA TRP A 189 -12.93 8.95 -1.51
C TRP A 189 -12.12 9.10 -2.78
N MET A 190 -12.68 8.67 -3.92
CA MET A 190 -11.99 8.81 -5.21
C MET A 190 -11.82 10.28 -5.59
N ALA A 191 -12.80 11.15 -5.34
CA ALA A 191 -12.68 12.58 -5.62
C ALA A 191 -11.46 13.21 -4.90
N VAL A 192 -11.19 12.82 -3.65
CA VAL A 192 -10.01 13.31 -2.91
C VAL A 192 -8.73 12.68 -3.44
N ARG A 193 -8.69 11.34 -3.55
CA ARG A 193 -7.47 10.59 -3.88
C ARG A 193 -7.00 10.83 -5.32
N THR A 194 -7.92 10.85 -6.29
CA THR A 194 -7.56 11.09 -7.70
C THR A 194 -7.06 12.52 -7.92
N ALA A 195 -7.67 13.49 -7.23
CA ALA A 195 -7.19 14.86 -7.28
C ALA A 195 -5.81 15.03 -6.62
N ASP A 196 -5.54 14.33 -5.51
CA ASP A 196 -4.23 14.32 -4.86
C ASP A 196 -3.15 13.72 -5.79
N ILE A 197 -3.42 12.57 -6.40
CA ILE A 197 -2.48 11.91 -7.31
C ILE A 197 -2.22 12.80 -8.53
N SER A 198 -3.27 13.36 -9.14
CA SER A 198 -3.15 14.23 -10.31
C SER A 198 -2.34 15.49 -9.98
N PHE A 199 -2.61 16.14 -8.84
CA PHE A 199 -1.86 17.30 -8.39
C PHE A 199 -0.37 17.00 -8.16
N VAL A 200 -0.04 15.86 -7.54
CA VAL A 200 1.36 15.44 -7.34
C VAL A 200 2.03 15.16 -8.68
N LEU A 201 1.36 14.45 -9.60
CA LEU A 201 1.87 14.20 -10.95
C LEU A 201 2.18 15.52 -11.68
N ASP A 202 1.20 16.42 -11.72
CA ASP A 202 1.37 17.73 -12.39
C ASP A 202 2.50 18.55 -11.76
N THR A 203 2.64 18.49 -10.42
CA THR A 203 3.72 19.19 -9.71
C THR A 203 5.08 18.60 -10.05
N VAL A 204 5.23 17.27 -10.02
CA VAL A 204 6.50 16.59 -10.28
C VAL A 204 6.93 16.79 -11.74
N THR A 205 6.01 16.59 -12.68
CA THR A 205 6.31 16.75 -14.11
C THR A 205 6.65 18.19 -14.47
N ALA A 206 5.89 19.17 -13.95
CA ALA A 206 6.19 20.59 -14.19
C ALA A 206 7.56 21.00 -13.66
N ARG A 207 7.99 20.51 -12.51
CA ARG A 207 9.35 20.78 -11.96
C ARG A 207 10.44 20.11 -12.78
N ALA A 208 10.22 18.87 -13.23
CA ALA A 208 11.15 18.17 -14.10
C ALA A 208 11.30 18.87 -15.43
N ASP A 209 10.21 19.26 -16.10
CA ASP A 209 10.20 19.98 -17.37
C ASP A 209 10.82 21.39 -17.26
N ALA A 210 10.72 22.01 -16.08
CA ALA A 210 11.40 23.28 -15.78
C ALA A 210 12.90 23.11 -15.54
N GLY A 211 13.44 21.88 -15.52
CA GLY A 211 14.85 21.58 -15.26
C GLY A 211 15.25 21.82 -13.81
N GLU A 212 14.32 21.65 -12.86
CA GLU A 212 14.65 21.77 -11.43
C GLU A 212 15.62 20.64 -11.03
N GLY A 213 16.64 20.97 -10.25
CA GLY A 213 17.66 20.03 -9.81
C GLY A 213 17.18 19.00 -8.78
N GLY A 214 18.11 18.17 -8.31
CA GLY A 214 17.80 17.09 -7.36
C GLY A 214 17.01 15.97 -8.04
N VAL A 215 16.04 15.37 -7.33
CA VAL A 215 15.27 14.23 -7.85
C VAL A 215 14.48 14.55 -9.12
N TYR A 216 14.06 15.81 -9.31
CA TYR A 216 13.29 16.22 -10.49
C TYR A 216 14.12 16.13 -11.79
N SER A 217 15.42 16.37 -11.73
CA SER A 217 16.32 16.25 -12.89
C SER A 217 16.49 14.81 -13.39
N LEU A 218 16.07 13.82 -12.59
CA LEU A 218 16.10 12.39 -12.94
C LEU A 218 14.81 11.91 -13.61
N VAL A 219 13.71 12.65 -13.51
CA VAL A 219 12.38 12.20 -13.95
C VAL A 219 12.23 12.30 -15.46
N ASP A 220 11.82 11.20 -16.10
CA ASP A 220 11.33 11.19 -17.48
C ASP A 220 9.80 11.36 -17.47
N THR A 221 9.35 12.56 -17.82
CA THR A 221 7.92 12.93 -17.82
C THR A 221 7.10 12.25 -18.92
N SER A 222 7.73 11.54 -19.84
CA SER A 222 7.07 10.77 -20.90
C SER A 222 6.83 9.29 -20.54
N ARG A 223 7.36 8.82 -19.38
CA ARG A 223 7.27 7.43 -18.94
C ARG A 223 6.78 7.36 -17.50
N ILE A 224 5.46 7.37 -17.34
CA ILE A 224 4.78 7.45 -16.04
C ILE A 224 3.98 6.17 -15.80
N ALA A 225 4.16 5.56 -14.64
CA ALA A 225 3.27 4.52 -14.14
C ALA A 225 2.69 4.91 -12.78
N LEU A 226 1.55 4.32 -12.45
CA LEU A 226 0.92 4.43 -11.15
C LEU A 226 0.93 3.08 -10.45
N MET A 227 1.12 3.11 -9.15
CA MET A 227 1.06 1.93 -8.30
C MET A 227 0.31 2.26 -7.01
N GLY A 228 -0.47 1.32 -6.48
CA GLY A 228 -1.15 1.58 -5.22
C GLY A 228 -1.73 0.34 -4.57
N HIS A 229 -1.92 0.41 -3.25
CA HIS A 229 -2.49 -0.66 -2.44
C HIS A 229 -3.90 -0.31 -1.97
N SER A 230 -4.85 -1.26 -2.03
CA SER A 230 -6.19 -1.11 -1.46
C SER A 230 -6.90 0.16 -1.96
N MET A 231 -7.31 1.07 -1.10
CA MET A 231 -7.88 2.38 -1.44
C MET A 231 -6.97 3.19 -2.39
N GLY A 232 -5.64 3.12 -2.19
CA GLY A 232 -4.66 3.73 -3.08
C GLY A 232 -4.63 3.06 -4.45
N GLY A 233 -4.75 1.74 -4.49
CA GLY A 233 -4.89 0.97 -5.72
C GLY A 233 -6.16 1.35 -6.48
N ALA A 234 -7.30 1.50 -5.79
CA ALA A 234 -8.54 1.98 -6.40
C ALA A 234 -8.38 3.39 -6.99
N ALA A 235 -7.64 4.27 -6.32
CA ALA A 235 -7.38 5.61 -6.80
C ALA A 235 -6.46 5.64 -8.03
N VAL A 236 -5.40 4.83 -8.07
CA VAL A 236 -4.53 4.76 -9.25
C VAL A 236 -5.23 4.11 -10.44
N LEU A 237 -6.13 3.14 -10.22
CA LEU A 237 -7.00 2.63 -11.28
C LEU A 237 -7.87 3.75 -11.89
N ALA A 238 -8.49 4.57 -11.03
CA ALA A 238 -9.30 5.69 -11.50
C ALA A 238 -8.47 6.76 -12.25
N VAL A 239 -7.27 7.11 -11.74
CA VAL A 239 -6.39 8.08 -12.42
C VAL A 239 -5.86 7.54 -13.75
N GLY A 240 -5.53 6.23 -13.83
CA GLY A 240 -5.14 5.58 -15.09
C GLY A 240 -6.22 5.65 -16.17
N ARG A 241 -7.51 5.71 -15.77
CA ARG A 241 -8.64 5.94 -16.69
C ARG A 241 -8.78 7.41 -17.08
N MET A 242 -8.35 8.32 -16.22
CA MET A 242 -8.58 9.78 -16.38
C MET A 242 -7.46 10.49 -17.16
N ARG A 243 -6.26 9.93 -17.22
CA ARG A 243 -5.05 10.62 -17.71
C ARG A 243 -4.42 9.88 -18.88
N ASP A 244 -4.15 10.65 -19.95
CA ASP A 244 -3.53 10.12 -21.18
C ASP A 244 -1.99 10.01 -21.08
N ASP A 245 -1.37 10.59 -20.03
CA ASP A 245 0.08 10.56 -19.81
C ASP A 245 0.52 9.37 -18.93
N VAL A 246 -0.41 8.52 -18.46
CA VAL A 246 -0.12 7.31 -17.71
C VAL A 246 0.06 6.14 -18.68
N SER A 247 1.21 5.45 -18.59
CA SER A 247 1.59 4.35 -19.48
C SER A 247 1.25 2.96 -18.93
N ALA A 248 1.14 2.80 -17.60
CA ALA A 248 0.84 1.52 -16.96
C ALA A 248 0.34 1.71 -15.51
N VAL A 249 -0.42 0.73 -15.00
CA VAL A 249 -0.93 0.74 -13.63
C VAL A 249 -0.65 -0.61 -12.95
N ILE A 250 -0.21 -0.56 -11.68
CA ILE A 250 -0.10 -1.73 -10.79
C ILE A 250 -1.07 -1.53 -9.61
N ALA A 251 -2.05 -2.42 -9.47
CA ALA A 251 -3.07 -2.37 -8.42
C ALA A 251 -2.93 -3.55 -7.45
N LEU A 252 -2.62 -3.25 -6.18
CA LEU A 252 -2.46 -4.26 -5.13
C LEU A 252 -3.77 -4.39 -4.36
N GLU A 253 -4.52 -5.45 -4.61
CA GLU A 253 -5.80 -5.81 -3.99
C GLU A 253 -6.78 -4.62 -3.89
N ALA A 254 -7.14 -4.07 -5.02
CA ALA A 254 -7.95 -2.87 -5.12
C ALA A 254 -9.19 -3.08 -5.99
N PRO A 255 -10.39 -2.75 -5.51
CA PRO A 255 -11.58 -2.69 -6.33
C PRO A 255 -11.58 -1.44 -7.22
N PHE A 256 -12.26 -1.49 -8.36
CA PHE A 256 -12.44 -0.37 -9.29
C PHE A 256 -13.44 0.67 -8.76
N MET A 257 -13.19 1.24 -7.57
CA MET A 257 -14.12 2.18 -6.92
C MET A 257 -14.46 3.40 -7.78
N GLY A 258 -13.51 3.85 -8.63
CA GLY A 258 -13.71 4.98 -9.52
C GLY A 258 -14.66 4.72 -10.68
N ASP A 259 -14.90 3.45 -11.01
CA ASP A 259 -15.76 3.02 -12.09
C ASP A 259 -17.23 2.82 -11.64
N VAL A 260 -17.53 3.04 -10.34
CA VAL A 260 -18.90 2.94 -9.82
C VAL A 260 -19.69 4.20 -10.18
N GLU A 261 -20.66 4.06 -11.09
CA GLU A 261 -21.55 5.14 -11.51
C GLU A 261 -22.73 5.36 -10.55
N GLY A 262 -23.11 4.34 -9.80
CA GLY A 262 -24.22 4.39 -8.84
C GLY A 262 -24.77 3.03 -8.50
N VAL A 263 -26.08 2.99 -8.25
CA VAL A 263 -26.84 1.74 -8.05
C VAL A 263 -28.07 1.73 -8.94
N ASP A 264 -28.45 0.55 -9.41
CA ASP A 264 -29.65 0.34 -10.21
C ASP A 264 -30.93 0.24 -9.33
N ALA A 265 -32.07 -0.04 -9.98
CA ALA A 265 -33.37 -0.18 -9.29
C ALA A 265 -33.42 -1.41 -8.36
N SER A 266 -32.52 -2.38 -8.52
CA SER A 266 -32.39 -3.58 -7.66
C SER A 266 -31.45 -3.34 -6.48
N GLY A 267 -30.74 -2.21 -6.45
CA GLY A 267 -29.71 -1.88 -5.46
C GLY A 267 -28.34 -2.48 -5.80
N ASP A 268 -28.13 -2.94 -7.03
CA ASP A 268 -26.84 -3.43 -7.47
C ASP A 268 -25.96 -2.30 -8.01
N LEU A 269 -24.62 -2.41 -7.81
CA LEU A 269 -23.66 -1.42 -8.30
C LEU A 269 -23.67 -1.39 -9.83
N VAL A 270 -23.70 -0.19 -10.39
CA VAL A 270 -23.56 0.07 -11.81
C VAL A 270 -22.15 0.55 -12.09
N TRP A 271 -21.49 -0.07 -13.07
CA TRP A 271 -20.09 0.13 -13.39
C TRP A 271 -19.90 0.79 -14.75
N ASP A 272 -18.84 1.57 -14.90
CA ASP A 272 -18.35 1.98 -16.23
C ASP A 272 -17.86 0.74 -16.99
N GLU A 273 -18.58 0.37 -18.05
CA GLU A 273 -18.30 -0.81 -18.89
C GLU A 273 -17.25 -0.52 -19.99
N THR A 274 -16.70 0.69 -20.05
CA THR A 274 -15.68 1.00 -21.05
C THR A 274 -14.39 0.22 -20.75
N PRO A 275 -13.71 -0.33 -21.78
CA PRO A 275 -12.45 -1.04 -21.58
C PRO A 275 -11.44 -0.21 -20.80
N TYR A 276 -10.68 -0.84 -19.91
CA TYR A 276 -9.64 -0.14 -19.17
C TYR A 276 -8.54 0.34 -20.15
N PRO A 277 -8.12 1.62 -20.12
CA PRO A 277 -7.39 2.20 -21.25
C PRO A 277 -5.89 1.90 -21.30
N VAL A 278 -5.28 1.48 -20.17
CA VAL A 278 -3.83 1.28 -20.06
C VAL A 278 -3.48 -0.15 -19.63
N PRO A 279 -2.23 -0.61 -19.86
CA PRO A 279 -1.70 -1.86 -19.32
C PRO A 279 -1.89 -1.94 -17.80
N LEU A 280 -2.30 -3.11 -17.31
CA LEU A 280 -2.66 -3.31 -15.91
C LEU A 280 -2.04 -4.59 -15.35
N LEU A 281 -1.36 -4.47 -14.21
CA LEU A 281 -0.99 -5.58 -13.35
C LEU A 281 -1.80 -5.52 -12.05
N SER A 282 -2.61 -6.54 -11.79
CA SER A 282 -3.37 -6.68 -10.56
C SER A 282 -2.78 -7.79 -9.68
N VAL A 283 -2.68 -7.54 -8.38
CA VAL A 283 -2.22 -8.54 -7.40
C VAL A 283 -3.32 -8.76 -6.38
N TYR A 284 -3.69 -10.01 -6.13
CA TYR A 284 -4.73 -10.38 -5.19
C TYR A 284 -4.21 -11.40 -4.18
N SER A 285 -4.59 -11.24 -2.92
CA SER A 285 -4.30 -12.16 -1.83
C SER A 285 -5.45 -13.15 -1.59
N ASP A 286 -5.30 -14.04 -0.59
CA ASP A 286 -6.39 -14.93 -0.13
C ASP A 286 -7.62 -14.16 0.38
N SER A 287 -7.48 -12.87 0.68
CA SER A 287 -8.59 -12.03 1.12
C SER A 287 -9.56 -11.68 -0.02
N ALA A 288 -9.05 -11.47 -1.24
CA ALA A 288 -9.86 -11.04 -2.38
C ALA A 288 -10.02 -12.13 -3.46
N TRP A 289 -8.96 -12.89 -3.77
CA TRP A 289 -9.00 -13.86 -4.88
C TRP A 289 -10.19 -14.82 -4.85
N PRO A 290 -10.55 -15.45 -3.70
CA PRO A 290 -11.67 -16.39 -3.65
C PRO A 290 -13.05 -15.75 -3.87
N ILE A 291 -13.14 -14.43 -3.75
CA ILE A 291 -14.42 -13.71 -3.82
C ILE A 291 -14.53 -12.78 -5.04
N LEU A 292 -13.52 -12.73 -5.91
CA LEU A 292 -13.53 -11.86 -7.09
C LEU A 292 -14.78 -12.04 -7.96
N ASP A 293 -15.19 -13.29 -8.20
CA ASP A 293 -16.35 -13.61 -9.05
C ASP A 293 -17.70 -13.54 -8.33
N THR A 294 -17.70 -13.29 -7.02
CA THR A 294 -18.93 -13.36 -6.21
C THR A 294 -19.23 -12.11 -5.41
N SER A 295 -18.23 -11.30 -5.12
CA SER A 295 -18.40 -10.04 -4.40
C SER A 295 -18.78 -8.91 -5.34
N PRO A 296 -19.91 -8.22 -5.11
CA PRO A 296 -20.34 -7.10 -5.93
C PRO A 296 -19.30 -5.98 -6.04
N GLN A 297 -18.50 -5.76 -4.99
CA GLN A 297 -17.44 -4.74 -5.00
C GLN A 297 -16.29 -5.06 -5.96
N TYR A 298 -16.12 -6.33 -6.34
CA TYR A 298 -15.09 -6.80 -7.25
C TYR A 298 -15.62 -7.18 -8.64
N ALA A 299 -16.88 -6.87 -8.96
CA ALA A 299 -17.49 -7.26 -10.23
C ALA A 299 -16.69 -6.74 -11.44
N GLN A 300 -16.19 -5.51 -11.37
CA GLN A 300 -15.33 -4.93 -12.43
C GLN A 300 -13.96 -5.61 -12.49
N ASN A 301 -13.37 -5.98 -11.34
CA ASN A 301 -12.12 -6.75 -11.31
C ASN A 301 -12.30 -8.11 -11.98
N SER A 302 -13.39 -8.82 -11.67
CA SER A 302 -13.73 -10.08 -12.32
C SER A 302 -13.92 -9.90 -13.83
N ALA A 303 -14.60 -8.85 -14.28
CA ALA A 303 -14.77 -8.56 -15.69
C ALA A 303 -13.43 -8.35 -16.40
N VAL A 304 -12.53 -7.57 -15.81
CA VAL A 304 -11.17 -7.31 -16.35
C VAL A 304 -10.33 -8.58 -16.36
N LEU A 305 -10.38 -9.40 -15.31
CA LEU A 305 -9.68 -10.69 -15.22
C LEU A 305 -10.08 -11.63 -16.35
N HIS A 306 -11.37 -11.64 -16.72
CA HIS A 306 -11.90 -12.54 -17.75
C HIS A 306 -11.92 -11.93 -19.16
N ASP A 307 -11.53 -10.68 -19.34
CA ASP A 307 -11.49 -10.01 -20.66
C ASP A 307 -10.33 -10.52 -21.56
N ASN A 308 -9.36 -11.25 -21.00
CA ASN A 308 -8.22 -11.85 -21.71
C ASN A 308 -7.42 -10.85 -22.58
N ARG A 309 -7.29 -9.62 -22.13
CA ARG A 309 -6.45 -8.63 -22.79
C ARG A 309 -4.97 -9.01 -22.67
N ALA A 310 -4.20 -8.80 -23.73
CA ALA A 310 -2.78 -9.16 -23.77
C ALA A 310 -1.92 -8.28 -22.83
N ASP A 311 -2.39 -7.09 -22.50
CA ASP A 311 -1.73 -6.09 -21.66
C ASP A 311 -2.30 -6.05 -20.22
N THR A 312 -3.05 -7.07 -19.83
CA THR A 312 -3.55 -7.27 -18.46
C THR A 312 -2.94 -8.53 -17.87
N GLN A 313 -2.37 -8.39 -16.67
CA GLN A 313 -1.76 -9.48 -15.92
C GLN A 313 -2.36 -9.54 -14.52
N ASP A 314 -2.61 -10.74 -14.01
CA ASP A 314 -3.13 -10.96 -12.67
C ASP A 314 -2.23 -11.94 -11.92
N ILE A 315 -1.90 -11.59 -10.68
CA ILE A 315 -1.09 -12.43 -9.80
C ILE A 315 -1.91 -12.80 -8.57
N TYR A 316 -2.06 -14.08 -8.34
CA TYR A 316 -2.58 -14.60 -7.08
C TYR A 316 -1.44 -14.87 -6.10
N ALA A 317 -1.40 -14.10 -5.04
CA ALA A 317 -0.46 -14.23 -3.92
C ALA A 317 -1.02 -15.22 -2.88
N GLU A 318 -0.98 -16.52 -3.21
CA GLU A 318 -1.50 -17.60 -2.36
C GLU A 318 -0.85 -17.58 -0.98
N GLY A 319 -1.67 -17.61 0.07
CA GLY A 319 -1.25 -17.55 1.47
C GLY A 319 -0.99 -16.14 2.00
N ALA A 320 -0.97 -15.11 1.14
CA ALA A 320 -0.90 -13.72 1.56
C ALA A 320 -2.28 -13.25 2.06
N GLY A 321 -2.31 -12.38 3.06
CA GLY A 321 -3.49 -11.61 3.41
C GLY A 321 -3.40 -10.17 2.88
N HIS A 322 -4.49 -9.40 3.00
CA HIS A 322 -4.55 -8.02 2.52
C HIS A 322 -3.37 -7.14 2.96
N MET A 323 -3.01 -7.21 4.24
CA MET A 323 -1.92 -6.41 4.82
C MET A 323 -0.53 -6.97 4.48
N THR A 324 -0.43 -8.20 3.98
CA THR A 324 0.83 -8.80 3.54
C THR A 324 1.37 -8.13 2.27
N LEU A 325 0.51 -7.44 1.50
CA LEU A 325 0.90 -6.67 0.33
C LEU A 325 1.53 -5.31 0.68
N THR A 326 1.89 -5.12 1.95
CA THR A 326 2.57 -3.93 2.49
C THR A 326 3.76 -4.35 3.35
N ASP A 327 4.59 -3.39 3.74
CA ASP A 327 5.75 -3.63 4.62
C ASP A 327 5.36 -4.11 6.04
N LEU A 328 4.07 -4.07 6.40
CA LEU A 328 3.58 -4.67 7.66
C LEU A 328 3.90 -6.16 7.77
N ALA A 329 4.09 -6.85 6.65
CA ALA A 329 4.59 -8.23 6.64
C ALA A 329 5.97 -8.38 7.31
N TYR A 330 6.77 -7.33 7.30
CA TYR A 330 8.07 -7.24 7.98
C TYR A 330 7.96 -6.52 9.32
N GLU A 331 7.26 -5.39 9.36
CA GLU A 331 7.22 -4.50 10.51
C GLU A 331 6.34 -5.03 11.63
N LEU A 332 5.20 -5.64 11.30
CA LEU A 332 4.22 -6.12 12.27
C LEU A 332 3.58 -7.46 11.82
N PRO A 333 4.36 -8.54 11.66
CA PRO A 333 3.86 -9.84 11.18
C PRO A 333 2.62 -10.38 11.92
N PRO A 334 2.45 -10.17 13.25
CA PRO A 334 1.23 -10.60 13.94
C PRO A 334 -0.04 -9.95 13.40
N LEU A 335 0.05 -8.71 12.91
CA LEU A 335 -1.10 -8.04 12.31
C LEU A 335 -1.48 -8.69 10.97
N CYS A 336 -0.50 -9.05 10.14
CA CYS A 336 -0.77 -9.76 8.88
C CYS A 336 -1.46 -11.10 9.10
N LEU A 337 -1.08 -11.86 10.17
CA LEU A 337 -1.78 -13.09 10.55
C LEU A 337 -3.24 -12.86 10.95
N LEU A 338 -3.54 -11.72 11.62
CA LEU A 338 -4.93 -11.36 11.96
C LEU A 338 -5.74 -10.99 10.72
N PHE A 339 -5.09 -10.51 9.66
CA PHE A 339 -5.70 -10.13 8.39
C PHE A 339 -5.53 -11.20 7.30
N GLY A 340 -5.49 -12.48 7.69
CA GLY A 340 -5.64 -13.61 6.78
C GLY A 340 -4.35 -14.17 6.18
N GLN A 341 -3.16 -13.68 6.57
CA GLN A 341 -1.91 -14.30 6.12
C GLN A 341 -1.78 -15.73 6.68
N ASP A 342 -1.36 -16.67 5.84
CA ASP A 342 -1.01 -18.03 6.31
C ASP A 342 0.17 -17.99 7.28
N MET A 343 0.10 -18.81 8.33
CA MET A 343 1.15 -18.92 9.36
C MET A 343 2.51 -19.35 8.80
N PHE A 344 2.53 -20.10 7.71
CA PHE A 344 3.72 -20.61 7.06
C PHE A 344 4.13 -19.80 5.83
N PHE A 345 3.45 -18.69 5.56
CA PHE A 345 3.77 -17.82 4.44
C PHE A 345 5.23 -17.37 4.47
N ASP A 346 5.91 -17.49 3.33
CA ASP A 346 7.30 -17.10 3.15
C ASP A 346 7.37 -15.69 2.55
N THR A 347 7.40 -14.70 3.44
CA THR A 347 7.42 -13.28 3.07
C THR A 347 8.61 -12.93 2.17
N ASP A 348 9.81 -13.45 2.47
CA ASP A 348 11.01 -13.13 1.70
C ASP A 348 10.95 -13.68 0.27
N LYS A 349 10.45 -14.92 0.13
CA LYS A 349 10.23 -15.51 -1.19
C LYS A 349 9.16 -14.76 -1.97
N TYR A 350 8.06 -14.41 -1.31
CA TYR A 350 6.98 -13.63 -1.91
C TYR A 350 7.49 -12.31 -2.44
N GLU A 351 8.15 -11.52 -1.60
CA GLU A 351 8.68 -10.20 -1.96
C GLU A 351 9.67 -10.28 -3.13
N THR A 352 10.57 -11.26 -3.11
CA THR A 352 11.49 -11.47 -4.22
C THR A 352 10.75 -11.74 -5.53
N THR A 353 9.71 -12.58 -5.49
CA THR A 353 8.93 -12.96 -6.67
C THR A 353 8.07 -11.80 -7.17
N ILE A 354 7.38 -11.11 -6.26
CA ILE A 354 6.45 -10.04 -6.63
C ILE A 354 7.21 -8.80 -7.13
N ASN A 355 8.33 -8.46 -6.53
CA ASN A 355 9.18 -7.36 -6.97
C ASN A 355 9.75 -7.62 -8.36
N ALA A 356 10.13 -8.86 -8.66
CA ALA A 356 10.57 -9.24 -10.02
C ALA A 356 9.44 -9.04 -11.04
N ALA A 357 8.20 -9.44 -10.70
CA ALA A 357 7.05 -9.24 -11.58
C ALA A 357 6.72 -7.75 -11.81
N TYR A 358 6.82 -6.91 -10.76
CA TYR A 358 6.63 -5.47 -10.91
C TYR A 358 7.67 -4.86 -11.85
N VAL A 359 8.95 -5.23 -11.68
CA VAL A 359 10.04 -4.76 -12.54
C VAL A 359 9.83 -5.21 -13.98
N GLU A 360 9.51 -6.50 -14.21
CA GLU A 360 9.25 -7.04 -15.55
C GLU A 360 8.11 -6.30 -16.26
N PHE A 361 6.99 -6.13 -15.58
CA PHE A 361 5.84 -5.39 -16.09
C PHE A 361 6.19 -3.92 -16.42
N LEU A 362 6.84 -3.22 -15.49
CA LEU A 362 7.21 -1.82 -15.70
C LEU A 362 8.29 -1.67 -16.78
N ASP A 363 9.27 -2.57 -16.87
CA ASP A 363 10.29 -2.54 -17.92
C ASP A 363 9.66 -2.77 -19.30
N GLU A 364 8.64 -3.63 -19.43
CA GLU A 364 7.92 -3.85 -20.67
C GLU A 364 7.25 -2.57 -21.18
N TYR A 365 6.49 -1.89 -20.30
CA TYR A 365 5.65 -0.75 -20.74
C TYR A 365 6.34 0.62 -20.63
N LEU A 366 7.38 0.78 -19.81
CA LEU A 366 8.07 2.05 -19.64
C LEU A 366 9.47 2.09 -20.24
N LYS A 367 10.11 0.93 -20.47
CA LYS A 367 11.46 0.87 -21.04
C LYS A 367 11.53 0.15 -22.40
N GLY A 368 10.37 -0.30 -22.91
CA GLY A 368 10.27 -0.92 -24.22
C GLY A 368 10.60 -2.40 -24.27
N GLY A 369 10.53 -3.10 -23.13
CA GLY A 369 10.90 -4.50 -22.99
C GLY A 369 12.39 -4.76 -23.26
N ASN A 370 12.93 -5.84 -22.76
CA ASN A 370 14.25 -6.29 -23.21
C ASN A 370 14.13 -6.74 -24.67
N GLN A 371 14.58 -5.90 -25.61
CA GLN A 371 14.87 -6.35 -26.98
C GLN A 371 16.15 -7.21 -26.90
N GLU A 372 15.99 -8.47 -26.52
CA GLU A 372 17.00 -9.48 -26.83
C GLU A 372 16.80 -10.06 -28.24
#